data_003a8f657735339d61d75d9eb7b5cbb5
#
_entry.id   003a8f657735339d61d75d9eb7b5cbb5
#
_cell.length_a   1.000
_cell.length_b   1.000
_cell.length_c   1.000
_cell.angle_alpha   90.00
_cell.angle_beta   90.00
_cell.angle_gamma   90.00
#
_symmetry.space_group_name_H-M   'P 1'
#
loop_
_entity.id
_entity.type
_entity.pdbx_description
1 polymer ?
#
loop_
_entity_poly.entity_id
_entity_poly.type
_entity_poly.pdbx_seq_one_letter_code
_entity_poly.pdbx_strand_id
1 'polypeptide(L)'
;MDESNQHAIWLAEFSLLVGTGKDYFSMFLKAFGFYLAATGATLKFFFDAPQASQERIALLAFGASLHVAAIVGTLLGGRWYRPMAARCKEVGRLLGLPDVYYPGTTGTAYVFLIIEVLLLAAWVGGLWKFR
;
A
#
# COMPACT_ATOMS: atom_id res chain seq x y z
N MET A 1 1.79 -39.83 -10.76
CA MET A 1 1.37 -38.58 -11.43
C MET A 1 2.47 -38.25 -12.42
N ASP A 2 2.14 -38.08 -13.69
CA ASP A 2 3.11 -37.87 -14.75
C ASP A 2 3.83 -36.53 -14.54
N GLU A 3 5.18 -36.51 -14.66
CA GLU A 3 6.00 -35.29 -14.45
C GLU A 3 5.55 -34.14 -15.35
N SER A 4 5.13 -34.44 -16.57
CA SER A 4 4.55 -33.49 -17.53
C SER A 4 3.30 -32.80 -16.99
N ASN A 5 2.42 -33.52 -16.32
CA ASN A 5 1.19 -33.01 -15.76
C ASN A 5 1.45 -32.09 -14.53
N GLN A 6 2.46 -32.48 -13.74
CA GLN A 6 2.86 -31.68 -12.56
C GLN A 6 3.50 -30.36 -12.96
N HIS A 7 4.33 -30.34 -14.01
CA HIS A 7 4.92 -29.13 -14.55
C HIS A 7 3.85 -28.16 -15.10
N ALA A 8 2.85 -28.69 -15.82
CA ALA A 8 1.73 -27.89 -16.32
C ALA A 8 0.91 -27.24 -15.18
N ILE A 9 0.69 -27.95 -14.07
CA ILE A 9 0.00 -27.43 -12.88
C ILE A 9 0.80 -26.27 -12.26
N TRP A 10 2.11 -26.45 -12.08
CA TRP A 10 2.96 -25.39 -11.52
C TRP A 10 3.00 -24.14 -12.41
N LEU A 11 3.05 -24.33 -13.72
CA LEU A 11 3.03 -23.20 -14.67
C LEU A 11 1.71 -22.42 -14.60
N ALA A 12 0.58 -23.11 -14.51
CA ALA A 12 -0.73 -22.49 -14.35
C ALA A 12 -0.83 -21.73 -13.01
N GLU A 13 -0.39 -22.34 -11.91
CA GLU A 13 -0.37 -21.71 -10.59
C GLU A 13 0.54 -20.47 -10.59
N PHE A 14 1.73 -20.56 -11.17
CA PHE A 14 2.66 -19.45 -11.29
C PHE A 14 2.06 -18.27 -12.05
N SER A 15 1.45 -18.55 -13.21
CA SER A 15 0.79 -17.52 -14.03
C SER A 15 -0.33 -16.82 -13.26
N LEU A 16 -1.16 -17.59 -12.53
CA LEU A 16 -2.23 -17.04 -11.70
C LEU A 16 -1.67 -16.15 -10.58
N LEU A 17 -0.64 -16.59 -9.86
CA LEU A 17 -0.02 -15.83 -8.78
C LEU A 17 0.60 -14.53 -9.28
N VAL A 18 1.31 -14.55 -10.40
CA VAL A 18 1.91 -13.35 -11.02
C VAL A 18 0.82 -12.38 -11.47
N GLY A 19 -0.25 -12.86 -12.12
CA GLY A 19 -1.39 -12.05 -12.54
C GLY A 19 -2.06 -11.37 -11.36
N THR A 20 -2.42 -12.14 -10.33
CA THR A 20 -3.03 -11.63 -9.10
C THR A 20 -2.13 -10.60 -8.41
N GLY A 21 -0.81 -10.84 -8.38
CA GLY A 21 0.15 -9.89 -7.80
C GLY A 21 0.20 -8.56 -8.53
N LYS A 22 0.17 -8.58 -9.87
CA LYS A 22 0.14 -7.37 -10.68
C LYS A 22 -1.15 -6.57 -10.45
N ASP A 23 -2.29 -7.25 -10.40
CA ASP A 23 -3.59 -6.60 -10.18
C ASP A 23 -3.65 -5.97 -8.78
N TYR A 24 -3.18 -6.69 -7.77
CA TYR A 24 -3.12 -6.20 -6.41
C TYR A 24 -2.21 -4.97 -6.28
N PHE A 25 -1.03 -5.02 -6.90
CA PHE A 25 -0.10 -3.90 -6.92
C PHE A 25 -0.67 -2.68 -7.65
N SER A 26 -1.34 -2.88 -8.79
CA SER A 26 -2.03 -1.82 -9.53
C SER A 26 -3.13 -1.17 -8.69
N MET A 27 -3.94 -1.97 -8.00
CA MET A 27 -4.99 -1.48 -7.10
C MET A 27 -4.40 -0.68 -5.94
N PHE A 28 -3.30 -1.16 -5.35
CA PHE A 28 -2.59 -0.48 -4.28
C PHE A 28 -2.05 0.89 -4.71
N LEU A 29 -1.43 0.98 -5.90
CA LEU A 29 -0.95 2.25 -6.45
C LEU A 29 -2.09 3.25 -6.69
N LYS A 30 -3.24 2.80 -7.20
CA LYS A 30 -4.43 3.64 -7.38
C LYS A 30 -4.96 4.16 -6.04
N ALA A 31 -5.05 3.29 -5.04
CA ALA A 31 -5.48 3.67 -3.69
C ALA A 31 -4.53 4.69 -3.06
N PHE A 32 -3.21 4.51 -3.23
CA PHE A 32 -2.20 5.43 -2.74
C PHE A 32 -2.26 6.78 -3.47
N GLY A 33 -2.47 6.79 -4.78
CA GLY A 33 -2.68 8.03 -5.56
C GLY A 33 -3.92 8.80 -5.08
N PHE A 34 -5.03 8.10 -4.81
CA PHE A 34 -6.22 8.71 -4.23
C PHE A 34 -5.96 9.28 -2.83
N TYR A 35 -5.24 8.56 -1.98
CA TYR A 35 -4.83 9.02 -0.66
C TYR A 35 -4.00 10.32 -0.72
N LEU A 36 -3.02 10.40 -1.62
CA LEU A 36 -2.22 11.61 -1.80
C LEU A 36 -3.06 12.79 -2.29
N ALA A 37 -3.97 12.56 -3.23
CA ALA A 37 -4.90 13.59 -3.73
C ALA A 37 -5.84 14.10 -2.61
N ALA A 38 -6.40 13.19 -1.81
CA ALA A 38 -7.25 13.54 -0.68
C ALA A 38 -6.48 14.33 0.40
N THR A 39 -5.23 13.93 0.69
CA THR A 39 -4.34 14.64 1.60
C THR A 39 -4.05 16.05 1.10
N GLY A 40 -3.71 16.22 -0.17
CA GLY A 40 -3.46 17.53 -0.78
C GLY A 40 -4.69 18.44 -0.75
N ALA A 41 -5.86 17.90 -1.06
CA ALA A 41 -7.12 18.64 -0.97
C ALA A 41 -7.43 19.06 0.47
N THR A 42 -7.25 18.18 1.45
CA THR A 42 -7.46 18.48 2.86
C THR A 42 -6.52 19.57 3.35
N LEU A 43 -5.24 19.53 2.94
CA LEU A 43 -4.27 20.60 3.25
C LEU A 43 -4.71 21.94 2.68
N LYS A 44 -5.14 21.97 1.41
CA LYS A 44 -5.62 23.20 0.78
C LYS A 44 -6.77 23.80 1.59
N PHE A 45 -7.81 23.03 1.87
CA PHE A 45 -8.96 23.51 2.66
C PHE A 45 -8.56 23.94 4.07
N PHE A 46 -7.60 23.24 4.69
CA PHE A 46 -7.08 23.61 6.00
C PHE A 46 -6.41 24.99 6.01
N PHE A 47 -5.64 25.33 4.97
CA PHE A 47 -5.00 26.65 4.88
C PHE A 47 -5.98 27.75 4.48
N ASP A 48 -7.04 27.42 3.74
CA ASP A 48 -8.09 28.35 3.34
C ASP A 48 -9.09 28.63 4.48
N ALA A 49 -9.22 27.72 5.46
CA ALA A 49 -10.15 27.86 6.58
C ALA A 49 -9.69 28.93 7.59
N PRO A 50 -10.62 29.72 8.18
CA PRO A 50 -10.31 30.73 9.19
C PRO A 50 -9.56 30.14 10.39
N GLN A 51 -8.63 30.90 10.97
CA GLN A 51 -7.92 30.48 12.18
C GLN A 51 -8.91 30.27 13.33
N ALA A 52 -8.65 29.22 14.14
CA ALA A 52 -9.46 28.83 15.29
C ALA A 52 -10.93 28.46 14.96
N SER A 53 -11.26 28.18 13.69
CA SER A 53 -12.60 27.73 13.30
C SER A 53 -12.83 26.24 13.61
N GLN A 54 -14.09 25.86 13.85
CA GLN A 54 -14.48 24.46 13.99
C GLN A 54 -14.20 23.67 12.72
N GLU A 55 -14.32 24.31 11.56
CA GLU A 55 -13.98 23.72 10.24
C GLU A 55 -12.51 23.30 10.18
N ARG A 56 -11.61 24.12 10.67
CA ARG A 56 -10.18 23.81 10.71
C ARG A 56 -9.88 22.61 11.60
N ILE A 57 -10.53 22.52 12.75
CA ILE A 57 -10.42 21.36 13.66
C ILE A 57 -10.95 20.11 13.00
N ALA A 58 -12.09 20.18 12.30
CA ALA A 58 -12.66 19.05 11.58
C ALA A 58 -11.74 18.54 10.45
N LEU A 59 -11.13 19.47 9.69
CA LEU A 59 -10.17 19.14 8.64
C LEU A 59 -8.91 18.47 9.21
N LEU A 60 -8.45 18.90 10.37
CA LEU A 60 -7.31 18.25 11.06
C LEU A 60 -7.65 16.83 11.51
N ALA A 61 -8.82 16.64 12.12
CA ALA A 61 -9.29 15.32 12.53
C ALA A 61 -9.49 14.40 11.32
N PHE A 62 -10.06 14.91 10.23
CA PHE A 62 -10.22 14.16 8.98
C PHE A 62 -8.87 13.75 8.39
N GLY A 63 -7.91 14.68 8.28
CA GLY A 63 -6.58 14.40 7.76
C GLY A 63 -5.84 13.35 8.61
N ALA A 64 -5.88 13.48 9.93
CA ALA A 64 -5.29 12.48 10.83
C ALA A 64 -5.93 11.09 10.63
N SER A 65 -7.26 11.02 10.52
CA SER A 65 -7.99 9.77 10.27
C SER A 65 -7.62 9.14 8.91
N LEU A 66 -7.43 9.97 7.88
CA LEU A 66 -7.01 9.53 6.56
C LEU A 66 -5.61 8.88 6.61
N HIS A 67 -4.66 9.48 7.32
CA HIS A 67 -3.32 8.94 7.49
C HIS A 67 -3.32 7.62 8.28
N VAL A 68 -4.09 7.55 9.37
CA VAL A 68 -4.24 6.30 10.14
C VAL A 68 -4.85 5.19 9.27
N ALA A 69 -5.89 5.51 8.49
CA ALA A 69 -6.53 4.55 7.59
C ALA A 69 -5.55 4.04 6.51
N ALA A 70 -4.72 4.92 5.95
CA ALA A 70 -3.69 4.55 4.98
C ALA A 70 -2.65 3.61 5.59
N ILE A 71 -2.11 3.93 6.78
CA ILE A 71 -1.15 3.08 7.50
C ILE A 71 -1.75 1.68 7.77
N VAL A 72 -2.96 1.63 8.30
CA VAL A 72 -3.65 0.36 8.56
C VAL A 72 -3.87 -0.42 7.27
N GLY A 73 -4.31 0.24 6.19
CA GLY A 73 -4.48 -0.37 4.87
C GLY A 73 -3.19 -0.97 4.33
N THR A 74 -2.07 -0.24 4.43
CA THR A 74 -0.74 -0.71 4.00
C THR A 74 -0.27 -1.91 4.82
N LEU A 75 -0.46 -1.89 6.14
CA LEU A 75 -0.10 -3.02 7.02
C LEU A 75 -0.92 -4.26 6.74
N LEU A 76 -2.24 -4.13 6.62
CA LEU A 76 -3.15 -5.23 6.30
C LEU A 76 -2.87 -5.79 4.90
N GLY A 77 -2.71 -4.91 3.91
CA GLY A 77 -2.35 -5.30 2.55
C GLY A 77 -1.05 -6.09 2.50
N GLY A 78 -0.01 -5.61 3.19
CA GLY A 78 1.27 -6.32 3.29
C GLY A 78 1.14 -7.70 3.93
N ARG A 79 0.25 -7.86 4.94
CA ARG A 79 0.00 -9.16 5.59
C ARG A 79 -0.63 -10.18 4.63
N TRP A 80 -1.57 -9.75 3.79
CA TRP A 80 -2.21 -10.61 2.79
C TRP A 80 -1.29 -10.95 1.62
N TYR A 81 -0.43 -10.00 1.24
CA TYR A 81 0.44 -10.14 0.07
C TYR A 81 1.64 -11.07 0.31
N ARG A 82 2.18 -11.11 1.54
CA ARG A 82 3.38 -11.91 1.86
C ARG A 82 3.26 -13.41 1.56
N PRO A 83 2.17 -14.11 1.93
CA PRO A 83 2.02 -15.54 1.60
C PRO A 83 2.00 -15.80 0.10
N MET A 84 1.34 -14.93 -0.68
CA MET A 84 1.30 -15.05 -2.14
C MET A 84 2.68 -14.87 -2.78
N ALA A 85 3.43 -13.87 -2.32
CA ALA A 85 4.80 -13.64 -2.78
C ALA A 85 5.73 -14.82 -2.43
N ALA A 86 5.61 -15.39 -1.23
CA ALA A 86 6.37 -16.56 -0.82
C ALA A 86 6.03 -17.78 -1.70
N ARG A 87 4.74 -18.02 -1.93
CA ARG A 87 4.27 -19.13 -2.78
C ARG A 87 4.71 -18.97 -4.24
N CYS A 88 4.67 -17.74 -4.78
CA CYS A 88 5.13 -17.46 -6.13
C CYS A 88 6.63 -17.75 -6.30
N LYS A 89 7.46 -17.40 -5.31
CA LYS A 89 8.90 -17.75 -5.31
C LYS A 89 9.13 -19.24 -5.25
N GLU A 90 8.37 -19.95 -4.41
CA GLU A 90 8.47 -21.42 -4.31
C GLU A 90 8.14 -22.11 -5.63
N VAL A 91 7.00 -21.76 -6.24
CA VAL A 91 6.58 -22.35 -7.52
C VAL A 91 7.55 -21.96 -8.64
N GLY A 92 8.05 -20.73 -8.67
CA GLY A 92 9.09 -20.30 -9.61
C GLY A 92 10.35 -21.16 -9.50
N ARG A 93 10.80 -21.47 -8.27
CA ARG A 93 11.94 -22.37 -8.05
C ARG A 93 11.68 -23.78 -8.57
N LEU A 94 10.47 -24.31 -8.37
CA LEU A 94 10.07 -25.63 -8.90
C LEU A 94 10.05 -25.66 -10.43
N LEU A 95 9.80 -24.51 -11.07
CA LEU A 95 9.86 -24.32 -12.52
C LEU A 95 11.29 -24.05 -13.05
N GLY A 96 12.30 -24.02 -12.19
CA GLY A 96 13.69 -23.73 -12.57
C GLY A 96 13.96 -22.25 -12.86
N LEU A 97 13.10 -21.33 -12.40
CA LEU A 97 13.28 -19.89 -12.54
C LEU A 97 14.09 -19.36 -11.35
N PRO A 98 15.35 -18.92 -11.54
CA PRO A 98 16.27 -18.65 -10.41
C PRO A 98 15.87 -17.42 -9.58
N ASP A 99 15.40 -16.35 -10.22
CA ASP A 99 15.10 -15.08 -9.55
C ASP A 99 13.74 -14.53 -9.97
N VAL A 100 12.69 -15.05 -9.34
CA VAL A 100 11.34 -14.52 -9.57
C VAL A 100 11.17 -13.22 -8.82
N TYR A 101 11.19 -12.10 -9.56
CA TYR A 101 10.75 -10.82 -9.05
C TYR A 101 9.24 -10.79 -8.97
N TYR A 102 8.72 -10.68 -7.74
CA TYR A 102 7.30 -10.49 -7.52
C TYR A 102 7.02 -8.99 -7.33
N PRO A 103 6.20 -8.34 -8.18
CA PRO A 103 5.89 -6.92 -8.06
C PRO A 103 5.31 -6.60 -6.69
N GLY A 104 5.76 -5.54 -6.04
CA GLY A 104 5.26 -5.16 -4.71
C GLY A 104 5.89 -5.94 -3.56
N THR A 105 7.17 -6.25 -3.68
CA THR A 105 7.94 -6.86 -2.58
C THR A 105 7.79 -6.06 -1.29
N THR A 106 8.08 -6.72 -0.17
CA THR A 106 8.08 -6.15 1.19
C THR A 106 8.76 -4.77 1.26
N GLY A 107 9.78 -4.50 0.43
CA GLY A 107 10.46 -3.20 0.34
C GLY A 107 9.54 -2.06 -0.11
N THR A 108 8.69 -2.28 -1.11
CA THR A 108 7.76 -1.25 -1.60
C THR A 108 6.73 -0.88 -0.51
N ALA A 109 6.17 -1.86 0.19
CA ALA A 109 5.24 -1.61 1.29
C ALA A 109 5.90 -0.81 2.43
N TYR A 110 7.17 -1.07 2.75
CA TYR A 110 7.91 -0.29 3.74
C TYR A 110 8.14 1.16 3.30
N VAL A 111 8.46 1.41 2.03
CA VAL A 111 8.61 2.78 1.51
C VAL A 111 7.31 3.56 1.66
N PHE A 112 6.18 2.98 1.28
CA PHE A 112 4.87 3.63 1.45
C PHE A 112 4.55 3.87 2.92
N LEU A 113 4.78 2.88 3.79
CA LEU A 113 4.56 3.02 5.23
C LEU A 113 5.40 4.17 5.83
N ILE A 114 6.67 4.30 5.43
CA ILE A 114 7.53 5.40 5.87
C ILE A 114 6.96 6.74 5.43
N ILE A 115 6.52 6.86 4.18
CA ILE A 115 5.90 8.09 3.65
C ILE A 115 4.65 8.43 4.45
N GLU A 116 3.75 7.47 4.69
CA GLU A 116 2.51 7.67 5.44
C GLU A 116 2.78 8.12 6.88
N VAL A 117 3.76 7.51 7.56
CA VAL A 117 4.16 7.88 8.93
C VAL A 117 4.77 9.29 8.96
N LEU A 118 5.61 9.64 7.99
CA LEU A 118 6.19 10.98 7.89
C LEU A 118 5.10 12.05 7.63
N LEU A 119 4.13 11.75 6.76
CA LEU A 119 3.00 12.64 6.50
C LEU A 119 2.12 12.81 7.74
N LEU A 120 1.85 11.72 8.48
CA LEU A 120 1.13 11.80 9.76
C LEU A 120 1.89 12.64 10.79
N ALA A 121 3.20 12.43 10.93
CA ALA A 121 4.04 13.20 11.84
C ALA A 121 4.07 14.69 11.48
N ALA A 122 4.17 15.01 10.18
CA ALA A 122 4.10 16.39 9.69
C ALA A 122 2.71 17.02 9.96
N TRP A 123 1.64 16.23 9.79
CA TRP A 123 0.27 16.66 10.08
C TRP A 123 0.08 16.97 11.56
N VAL A 124 0.49 16.06 12.45
CA VAL A 124 0.42 16.25 13.91
C VAL A 124 1.33 17.40 14.38
N GLY A 125 2.54 17.52 13.82
CA GLY A 125 3.47 18.61 14.12
C GLY A 125 2.95 19.98 13.68
N GLY A 126 2.23 20.02 12.54
CA GLY A 126 1.52 21.22 12.08
C GLY A 126 0.42 21.66 13.07
N LEU A 127 -0.30 20.70 13.67
CA LEU A 127 -1.28 20.94 14.73
C LEU A 127 -0.72 21.73 15.92
N TRP A 128 0.50 21.39 16.34
CA TRP A 128 1.16 22.04 17.48
C TRP A 128 1.57 23.49 17.23
N LYS A 129 1.88 23.81 15.98
CA LYS A 129 2.36 25.13 15.59
C LYS A 129 1.24 26.15 15.34
N PHE A 130 0.01 25.66 15.12
CA PHE A 130 -1.16 26.47 14.81
C PHE A 130 -2.20 26.51 15.96
N ARG A 131 -1.81 26.04 17.13
CA ARG A 131 -2.53 26.28 18.38
C ARG A 131 -2.19 27.67 18.90
#